data_ac72a9898d529c3ee9a01103e180cda8
#
_entry.id   ac72a9898d529c3ee9a01103e180cda8
#
_cell.length_a   1.000
_cell.length_b   1.000
_cell.length_c   1.000
_cell.angle_alpha   90.00
_cell.angle_beta   90.00
_cell.angle_gamma   90.00
#
_symmetry.space_group_name_H-M   'P 1'
#
loop_
_entity.id
_entity.type
_entity.pdbx_description
1 polymer ?
#
loop_
_entity_poly.entity_id
_entity_poly.type
_entity_poly.pdbx_seq_one_letter_code
_entity_poly.pdbx_strand_id
1 'polypeptide(L)'
;MRTRRNWFIAGVAAVCFITGVALSHLIEPGVRVQKVTLADDTPALKFLPAGPGPHPVALLAHGFAGSKETLFRYGEALAAAGFICYSVDQPGHGASPRTFTFMEAVHTLEAVAREVGPVDVFAGQSMGGGTGGEAVREGGMKPGLFIAVGAFPVLGDHAPPLFLLSGRFEEAFMLMHITPALLKTRTDARLVISPWSDHLLEGFDPVLVNAAVEAACAAVHKTPPPPPTAWRWRLLGAVLAMLAAGKLASCLTDFLPQLARFRGLSIGVFITVAFMLTFTGRWIDATPHLRLQGIAVPVTFLLAMIAGKLRIPRWSFAALGVLAMVIAGCWFKASLSWAAFVFLVCTLLLTPALIAGTVIGWVAARRGSRMQGDIAMAIFVGWAPFQCLEPPRTPPEVPKPHIAIKLDAKLLDACIGEYEFAPDTIFFTGMKLTIRRNGDHLVGRSVGRDALPGDLDIYPESETNFFLKIYDAQLTFIKNDKGEVTAVIHHFAGLPDSEGKKLKNE
;
A
#
# COMPACT_ATOMS: atom_id res chain seq x y z
N MET A 1 -14.13 -10.77 -51.11
CA MET A 1 -12.81 -10.25 -50.63
C MET A 1 -12.85 -9.75 -49.17
N ARG A 2 -13.87 -8.95 -48.74
CA ARG A 2 -13.95 -8.38 -47.38
C ARG A 2 -14.02 -9.45 -46.26
N THR A 3 -14.76 -10.53 -46.45
CA THR A 3 -14.92 -11.63 -45.49
C THR A 3 -13.63 -12.42 -45.30
N ARG A 4 -12.89 -12.77 -46.35
CA ARG A 4 -11.59 -13.46 -46.22
C ARG A 4 -10.55 -12.64 -45.49
N ARG A 5 -10.51 -11.31 -45.74
CA ARG A 5 -9.64 -10.39 -45.02
C ARG A 5 -9.97 -10.33 -43.52
N ASN A 6 -11.26 -10.32 -43.18
CA ASN A 6 -11.67 -10.29 -41.77
C ASN A 6 -11.31 -11.58 -41.02
N TRP A 7 -11.44 -12.74 -41.67
CA TRP A 7 -10.98 -14.03 -41.11
C TRP A 7 -9.48 -14.07 -40.89
N PHE A 8 -8.69 -13.57 -41.82
CA PHE A 8 -7.23 -13.47 -41.69
C PHE A 8 -6.85 -12.57 -40.52
N ILE A 9 -7.47 -11.38 -40.40
CA ILE A 9 -7.24 -10.44 -39.30
C ILE A 9 -7.64 -11.06 -37.97
N ALA A 10 -8.77 -11.75 -37.87
CA ALA A 10 -9.20 -12.45 -36.68
C ALA A 10 -8.20 -13.54 -36.25
N GLY A 11 -7.69 -14.31 -37.23
CA GLY A 11 -6.66 -15.33 -36.99
C GLY A 11 -5.38 -14.73 -36.42
N VAL A 12 -4.86 -13.66 -37.02
CA VAL A 12 -3.67 -12.95 -36.53
C VAL A 12 -3.94 -12.40 -35.12
N ALA A 13 -5.10 -11.78 -34.86
CA ALA A 13 -5.46 -11.29 -33.55
C ALA A 13 -5.57 -12.40 -32.48
N ALA A 14 -6.08 -13.59 -32.87
CA ALA A 14 -6.14 -14.75 -31.98
C ALA A 14 -4.73 -15.24 -31.61
N VAL A 15 -3.82 -15.34 -32.57
CA VAL A 15 -2.41 -15.70 -32.31
C VAL A 15 -1.75 -14.65 -31.39
N CYS A 16 -1.91 -13.36 -31.69
CA CYS A 16 -1.39 -12.28 -30.82
C CYS A 16 -1.97 -12.35 -29.41
N PHE A 17 -3.26 -12.66 -29.26
CA PHE A 17 -3.91 -12.81 -27.95
C PHE A 17 -3.29 -13.96 -27.16
N ILE A 18 -3.18 -15.16 -27.75
CA ILE A 18 -2.58 -16.33 -27.11
C ILE A 18 -1.12 -16.06 -26.72
N THR A 19 -0.34 -15.49 -27.65
CA THR A 19 1.06 -15.12 -27.39
C THR A 19 1.15 -14.08 -26.27
N GLY A 20 0.28 -13.07 -26.29
CA GLY A 20 0.24 -12.04 -25.25
C GLY A 20 -0.06 -12.62 -23.87
N VAL A 21 -1.05 -13.50 -23.77
CA VAL A 21 -1.36 -14.21 -22.52
C VAL A 21 -0.18 -15.08 -22.09
N ALA A 22 0.44 -15.83 -22.97
CA ALA A 22 1.61 -16.67 -22.64
C ALA A 22 2.78 -15.83 -22.11
N LEU A 23 3.10 -14.71 -22.77
CA LEU A 23 4.15 -13.79 -22.34
C LEU A 23 3.83 -13.16 -20.97
N SER A 24 2.56 -12.85 -20.69
CA SER A 24 2.17 -12.24 -19.42
C SER A 24 2.36 -13.15 -18.20
N HIS A 25 2.59 -14.44 -18.41
CA HIS A 25 2.82 -15.45 -17.36
C HIS A 25 4.28 -15.90 -17.24
N LEU A 26 5.20 -15.23 -17.92
CA LEU A 26 6.62 -15.54 -17.76
C LEU A 26 7.10 -15.26 -16.34
N ILE A 27 7.93 -16.14 -15.83
CA ILE A 27 8.65 -16.00 -14.58
C ILE A 27 10.14 -15.80 -14.91
N GLU A 28 10.84 -15.05 -14.05
CA GLU A 28 12.28 -14.86 -14.22
C GLU A 28 13.01 -16.21 -14.28
N PRO A 29 13.92 -16.42 -15.24
CA PRO A 29 14.66 -17.68 -15.36
C PRO A 29 15.36 -18.04 -14.06
N GLY A 30 15.27 -19.30 -13.65
CA GLY A 30 15.85 -19.79 -12.40
C GLY A 30 14.98 -19.58 -11.15
N VAL A 31 13.86 -18.88 -11.26
CA VAL A 31 12.91 -18.72 -10.14
C VAL A 31 11.76 -19.72 -10.28
N ARG A 32 11.38 -20.36 -9.19
CA ARG A 32 10.17 -21.19 -9.09
C ARG A 32 9.22 -20.59 -8.08
N VAL A 33 7.94 -20.53 -8.42
CA VAL A 33 6.90 -19.99 -7.55
C VAL A 33 5.93 -21.10 -7.18
N GLN A 34 5.59 -21.18 -5.89
CA GLN A 34 4.68 -22.19 -5.33
C GLN A 34 3.66 -21.51 -4.43
N LYS A 35 2.42 -22.00 -4.46
CA LYS A 35 1.41 -21.65 -3.45
C LYS A 35 1.62 -22.57 -2.25
N VAL A 36 1.68 -21.97 -1.09
CA VAL A 36 1.84 -22.67 0.19
C VAL A 36 0.86 -22.11 1.21
N THR A 37 0.56 -22.90 2.22
CA THR A 37 -0.15 -22.46 3.42
C THR A 37 0.85 -22.54 4.57
N LEU A 38 0.99 -21.45 5.30
CA LEU A 38 1.88 -21.28 6.44
C LEU A 38 1.07 -21.25 7.75
N ALA A 39 1.73 -20.97 8.86
CA ALA A 39 1.12 -20.90 10.18
C ALA A 39 -0.22 -20.15 10.17
N ASP A 40 -1.13 -20.59 11.00
CA ASP A 40 -2.48 -20.02 11.17
C ASP A 40 -3.28 -19.96 9.87
N ASP A 41 -3.16 -20.99 9.03
CA ASP A 41 -3.79 -21.10 7.71
C ASP A 41 -3.50 -19.91 6.79
N THR A 42 -2.30 -19.32 6.91
CA THR A 42 -1.88 -18.14 6.14
C THR A 42 -1.49 -18.52 4.71
N PRO A 43 -2.24 -18.10 3.68
CA PRO A 43 -1.88 -18.36 2.30
C PRO A 43 -0.67 -17.54 1.90
N ALA A 44 0.28 -18.14 1.18
CA ALA A 44 1.48 -17.46 0.73
C ALA A 44 1.93 -17.90 -0.67
N LEU A 45 2.69 -17.03 -1.33
CA LEU A 45 3.53 -17.38 -2.47
C LEU A 45 4.95 -17.60 -1.96
N LYS A 46 5.49 -18.78 -2.21
CA LYS A 46 6.88 -19.14 -1.96
C LYS A 46 7.67 -19.03 -3.25
N PHE A 47 8.63 -18.14 -3.28
CA PHE A 47 9.57 -17.99 -4.39
C PHE A 47 10.87 -18.70 -4.04
N LEU A 48 11.31 -19.58 -4.91
CA LEU A 48 12.48 -20.41 -4.72
C LEU A 48 13.56 -20.02 -5.73
N PRO A 49 14.79 -19.74 -5.28
CA PRO A 49 15.92 -19.49 -6.16
C PRO A 49 16.39 -20.78 -6.85
N ALA A 50 17.22 -20.61 -7.87
CA ALA A 50 17.97 -21.71 -8.47
C ALA A 50 19.15 -22.12 -7.57
N GLY A 51 19.56 -23.39 -7.71
CA GLY A 51 20.75 -23.93 -7.04
C GLY A 51 20.51 -24.49 -5.65
N PRO A 52 21.53 -25.11 -5.05
CA PRO A 52 21.47 -25.68 -3.70
C PRO A 52 21.61 -24.58 -2.64
N GLY A 53 21.01 -24.82 -1.44
CA GLY A 53 21.12 -23.92 -0.29
C GLY A 53 22.48 -23.98 0.44
N PRO A 54 22.66 -23.22 1.53
CA PRO A 54 21.62 -22.45 2.20
C PRO A 54 21.27 -21.13 1.50
N HIS A 55 20.01 -20.72 1.59
CA HIS A 55 19.51 -19.47 1.05
C HIS A 55 18.99 -18.58 2.17
N PRO A 56 19.26 -17.26 2.16
CA PRO A 56 18.65 -16.35 3.10
C PRO A 56 17.14 -16.26 2.86
N VAL A 57 16.39 -15.89 3.90
CA VAL A 57 14.94 -15.85 3.91
C VAL A 57 14.47 -14.41 3.86
N ALA A 58 13.52 -14.14 2.96
CA ALA A 58 12.78 -12.88 2.90
C ALA A 58 11.28 -13.12 3.16
N LEU A 59 10.68 -12.30 4.02
CA LEU A 59 9.25 -12.28 4.30
C LEU A 59 8.64 -10.97 3.79
N LEU A 60 7.57 -11.07 3.00
CA LEU A 60 6.95 -9.95 2.32
C LEU A 60 5.49 -9.81 2.78
N ALA A 61 5.07 -8.58 3.15
CA ALA A 61 3.72 -8.27 3.58
C ALA A 61 3.14 -7.11 2.77
N HIS A 62 1.98 -7.33 2.15
CA HIS A 62 1.29 -6.36 1.28
C HIS A 62 0.59 -5.24 2.06
N GLY A 63 0.21 -4.17 1.35
CA GLY A 63 -0.59 -3.06 1.84
C GLY A 63 -2.09 -3.39 1.98
N PHE A 64 -2.85 -2.43 2.53
CA PHE A 64 -4.30 -2.55 2.65
C PHE A 64 -4.96 -2.77 1.28
N ALA A 65 -6.00 -3.60 1.25
CA ALA A 65 -6.66 -4.05 0.02
C ALA A 65 -5.78 -4.82 -0.98
N GLY A 66 -4.53 -5.11 -0.60
CA GLY A 66 -3.61 -5.95 -1.38
C GLY A 66 -3.77 -7.45 -1.13
N SER A 67 -2.80 -8.19 -1.61
CA SER A 67 -2.68 -9.64 -1.43
C SER A 67 -1.22 -10.07 -1.60
N LYS A 68 -0.90 -11.33 -1.32
CA LYS A 68 0.44 -11.91 -1.54
C LYS A 68 1.01 -11.66 -2.94
N GLU A 69 0.16 -11.38 -3.92
CA GLU A 69 0.58 -11.06 -5.29
C GLU A 69 1.04 -9.60 -5.47
N THR A 70 0.67 -8.70 -4.57
CA THR A 70 1.04 -7.28 -4.67
C THR A 70 2.56 -7.07 -4.71
N LEU A 71 3.30 -7.86 -3.90
CA LEU A 71 4.76 -7.83 -3.88
C LEU A 71 5.41 -8.94 -4.72
N PHE A 72 4.67 -9.48 -5.73
CA PHE A 72 5.18 -10.55 -6.59
C PHE A 72 6.54 -10.20 -7.20
N ARG A 73 6.72 -8.96 -7.66
CA ARG A 73 7.98 -8.52 -8.28
C ARG A 73 9.15 -8.47 -7.30
N TYR A 74 8.89 -8.09 -6.05
CA TYR A 74 9.92 -8.14 -5.00
C TYR A 74 10.30 -9.59 -4.70
N GLY A 75 9.32 -10.47 -4.53
CA GLY A 75 9.56 -11.89 -4.28
C GLY A 75 10.33 -12.57 -5.41
N GLU A 76 9.97 -12.30 -6.66
CA GLU A 76 10.65 -12.81 -7.85
C GLU A 76 12.09 -12.29 -7.96
N ALA A 77 12.30 -10.98 -7.74
CA ALA A 77 13.61 -10.36 -7.85
C ALA A 77 14.56 -10.80 -6.73
N LEU A 78 14.07 -10.89 -5.50
CA LEU A 78 14.84 -11.44 -4.38
C LEU A 78 15.17 -12.92 -4.58
N ALA A 79 14.23 -13.71 -5.12
CA ALA A 79 14.51 -15.11 -5.44
C ALA A 79 15.56 -15.25 -6.55
N ALA A 80 15.52 -14.40 -7.58
CA ALA A 80 16.57 -14.32 -8.59
C ALA A 80 17.94 -13.96 -7.98
N ALA A 81 17.95 -13.20 -6.87
CA ALA A 81 19.14 -12.88 -6.09
C ALA A 81 19.53 -13.96 -5.07
N GLY A 82 18.86 -15.10 -5.05
CA GLY A 82 19.19 -16.26 -4.24
C GLY A 82 18.54 -16.31 -2.86
N PHE A 83 17.44 -15.59 -2.63
CA PHE A 83 16.64 -15.67 -1.41
C PHE A 83 15.47 -16.67 -1.57
N ILE A 84 15.09 -17.32 -0.50
CA ILE A 84 13.76 -17.94 -0.39
C ILE A 84 12.82 -16.85 0.10
N CYS A 85 11.78 -16.51 -0.69
CA CYS A 85 10.87 -15.46 -0.32
C CYS A 85 9.47 -16.00 -0.04
N TYR A 86 8.84 -15.48 0.99
CA TYR A 86 7.45 -15.76 1.32
C TYR A 86 6.67 -14.45 1.26
N SER A 87 5.71 -14.35 0.34
CA SER A 87 4.78 -13.23 0.28
C SER A 87 3.43 -13.73 0.79
N VAL A 88 2.92 -13.14 1.87
CA VAL A 88 1.78 -13.66 2.62
C VAL A 88 0.50 -12.86 2.39
N ASP A 89 -0.65 -13.52 2.50
CA ASP A 89 -1.95 -12.86 2.64
C ASP A 89 -2.20 -12.57 4.12
N GLN A 90 -2.27 -11.29 4.47
CA GLN A 90 -2.62 -10.89 5.83
C GLN A 90 -4.12 -11.16 6.11
N PRO A 91 -4.55 -11.32 7.38
CA PRO A 91 -5.95 -11.51 7.75
C PRO A 91 -6.89 -10.52 7.07
N GLY A 92 -8.04 -10.98 6.62
CA GLY A 92 -9.04 -10.20 5.89
C GLY A 92 -8.67 -9.83 4.45
N HIS A 93 -7.51 -10.28 3.95
CA HIS A 93 -7.02 -9.96 2.62
C HIS A 93 -6.70 -11.22 1.81
N GLY A 94 -6.66 -11.06 0.49
CA GLY A 94 -6.32 -12.15 -0.41
C GLY A 94 -7.20 -13.38 -0.22
N ALA A 95 -6.58 -14.54 -0.09
CA ALA A 95 -7.22 -15.83 0.19
C ALA A 95 -7.23 -16.18 1.68
N SER A 96 -6.81 -15.26 2.57
CA SER A 96 -6.82 -15.53 4.02
C SER A 96 -8.23 -15.80 4.53
N PRO A 97 -8.47 -16.88 5.28
CA PRO A 97 -9.77 -17.18 5.86
C PRO A 97 -10.07 -16.34 7.12
N ARG A 98 -9.06 -15.67 7.67
CA ARG A 98 -9.13 -14.94 8.94
C ARG A 98 -9.69 -13.53 8.75
N THR A 99 -10.35 -13.02 9.79
CA THR A 99 -10.90 -11.65 9.81
C THR A 99 -9.78 -10.65 10.11
N PHE A 100 -9.82 -9.48 9.46
CA PHE A 100 -8.84 -8.44 9.68
C PHE A 100 -9.05 -7.72 11.01
N THR A 101 -8.02 -7.67 11.82
CA THR A 101 -7.70 -6.61 12.76
C THR A 101 -6.22 -6.29 12.63
N PHE A 102 -5.78 -5.11 13.03
CA PHE A 102 -4.36 -4.75 12.93
C PHE A 102 -3.49 -5.72 13.72
N MET A 103 -3.87 -6.03 14.98
CA MET A 103 -3.12 -6.95 15.84
C MET A 103 -3.16 -8.40 15.35
N GLU A 104 -4.26 -8.83 14.73
CA GLU A 104 -4.33 -10.16 14.11
C GLU A 104 -3.33 -10.29 12.94
N ALA A 105 -3.14 -9.20 12.17
CA ALA A 105 -2.14 -9.19 11.12
C ALA A 105 -0.71 -9.20 11.69
N VAL A 106 -0.46 -8.51 12.82
CA VAL A 106 0.82 -8.56 13.55
C VAL A 106 1.12 -9.98 14.01
N HIS A 107 0.20 -10.62 14.74
CA HIS A 107 0.37 -11.98 15.25
C HIS A 107 0.55 -13.01 14.13
N THR A 108 -0.14 -12.82 12.99
CA THR A 108 0.05 -13.64 11.80
C THR A 108 1.48 -13.56 11.26
N LEU A 109 2.05 -12.34 11.15
CA LEU A 109 3.43 -12.18 10.70
C LEU A 109 4.44 -12.80 11.67
N GLU A 110 4.19 -12.70 12.98
CA GLU A 110 5.02 -13.35 13.99
C GLU A 110 4.96 -14.89 13.92
N ALA A 111 3.75 -15.44 13.72
CA ALA A 111 3.56 -16.88 13.58
C ALA A 111 4.26 -17.41 12.33
N VAL A 112 4.10 -16.72 11.21
CA VAL A 112 4.79 -17.04 9.95
C VAL A 112 6.31 -16.93 10.11
N ALA A 113 6.81 -15.87 10.74
CA ALA A 113 8.26 -15.68 10.96
C ALA A 113 8.85 -16.82 11.80
N ARG A 114 8.12 -17.31 12.82
CA ARG A 114 8.54 -18.48 13.61
C ARG A 114 8.60 -19.76 12.77
N GLU A 115 7.67 -19.95 11.84
CA GLU A 115 7.63 -21.16 10.99
C GLU A 115 8.72 -21.15 9.92
N VAL A 116 8.91 -20.03 9.22
CA VAL A 116 9.88 -19.96 8.12
C VAL A 116 11.34 -19.91 8.60
N GLY A 117 11.55 -19.67 9.89
CA GLY A 117 12.86 -19.58 10.54
C GLY A 117 13.43 -18.17 10.55
N PRO A 118 14.76 -18.00 10.73
CA PRO A 118 15.37 -16.67 10.76
C PRO A 118 15.04 -15.87 9.50
N VAL A 119 14.45 -14.69 9.68
CA VAL A 119 14.12 -13.77 8.59
C VAL A 119 15.31 -12.82 8.39
N ASP A 120 16.02 -12.97 7.28
CA ASP A 120 17.14 -12.08 6.95
C ASP A 120 16.64 -10.72 6.48
N VAL A 121 15.53 -10.70 5.72
CA VAL A 121 14.93 -9.49 5.16
C VAL A 121 13.41 -9.51 5.35
N PHE A 122 12.88 -8.46 5.94
CA PHE A 122 11.45 -8.20 5.90
C PHE A 122 11.17 -7.04 4.95
N ALA A 123 10.15 -7.17 4.08
CA ALA A 123 9.68 -6.06 3.25
C ALA A 123 8.17 -5.89 3.38
N GLY A 124 7.74 -4.72 3.85
CA GLY A 124 6.34 -4.38 4.06
C GLY A 124 5.90 -3.17 3.27
N GLN A 125 4.81 -3.30 2.49
CA GLN A 125 4.21 -2.18 1.78
C GLN A 125 3.07 -1.60 2.62
N SER A 126 3.04 -0.26 2.77
CA SER A 126 1.93 0.45 3.42
C SER A 126 1.53 -0.20 4.75
N MET A 127 0.31 -0.72 4.87
CA MET A 127 -0.16 -1.49 6.04
C MET A 127 0.81 -2.61 6.44
N GLY A 128 1.39 -3.34 5.47
CA GLY A 128 2.36 -4.40 5.74
C GLY A 128 3.64 -3.89 6.38
N GLY A 129 4.05 -2.66 6.08
CA GLY A 129 5.14 -1.99 6.78
C GLY A 129 4.78 -1.65 8.23
N GLY A 130 3.55 -1.20 8.46
CA GLY A 130 3.04 -0.92 9.82
C GLY A 130 2.90 -2.17 10.68
N THR A 131 2.24 -3.22 10.17
CA THR A 131 2.06 -4.49 10.91
C THR A 131 3.38 -5.22 11.15
N GLY A 132 4.30 -5.19 10.15
CA GLY A 132 5.64 -5.75 10.31
C GLY A 132 6.49 -4.96 11.30
N GLY A 133 6.36 -3.63 11.32
CA GLY A 133 7.01 -2.75 12.29
C GLY A 133 6.57 -3.08 13.72
N GLU A 134 5.28 -3.28 13.93
CA GLU A 134 4.73 -3.66 15.23
C GLU A 134 5.22 -5.05 15.67
N ALA A 135 5.24 -6.04 14.75
CA ALA A 135 5.78 -7.37 15.04
C ALA A 135 7.28 -7.33 15.45
N VAL A 136 8.06 -6.40 14.86
CA VAL A 136 9.45 -6.16 15.29
C VAL A 136 9.49 -5.50 16.66
N ARG A 137 8.66 -4.49 16.90
CA ARG A 137 8.60 -3.74 18.15
C ARG A 137 8.21 -4.63 19.34
N GLU A 138 7.27 -5.55 19.15
CA GLU A 138 6.86 -6.53 20.16
C GLU A 138 7.87 -7.66 20.34
N GLY A 139 8.85 -7.76 19.45
CA GLY A 139 9.95 -8.75 19.53
C GLY A 139 9.59 -10.13 18.97
N GLY A 140 8.40 -10.29 18.37
CA GLY A 140 7.97 -11.55 17.75
C GLY A 140 8.60 -11.82 16.37
N MET A 141 9.19 -10.78 15.74
CA MET A 141 9.96 -10.88 14.51
C MET A 141 11.26 -10.07 14.63
N LYS A 142 12.40 -10.65 14.17
CA LYS A 142 13.73 -10.01 14.26
C LYS A 142 14.46 -10.14 12.91
N PRO A 143 14.09 -9.36 11.90
CA PRO A 143 14.75 -9.40 10.60
C PRO A 143 16.15 -8.76 10.66
N GLY A 144 17.07 -9.21 9.80
CA GLY A 144 18.38 -8.59 9.64
C GLY A 144 18.31 -7.22 8.94
N LEU A 145 17.31 -7.01 8.09
CA LEU A 145 17.02 -5.75 7.40
C LEU A 145 15.49 -5.56 7.31
N PHE A 146 15.02 -4.34 7.58
CA PHE A 146 13.62 -3.94 7.35
C PHE A 146 13.54 -3.01 6.13
N ILE A 147 12.76 -3.42 5.12
CA ILE A 147 12.47 -2.64 3.93
C ILE A 147 11.02 -2.16 4.03
N ALA A 148 10.81 -0.85 4.08
CA ALA A 148 9.49 -0.23 4.09
C ALA A 148 9.20 0.38 2.72
N VAL A 149 8.14 -0.08 2.06
CA VAL A 149 7.72 0.36 0.74
C VAL A 149 6.47 1.22 0.90
N GLY A 150 6.56 2.52 0.68
CA GLY A 150 5.47 3.46 0.95
C GLY A 150 4.92 3.31 2.37
N ALA A 151 5.79 3.13 3.35
CA ALA A 151 5.40 2.82 4.72
C ALA A 151 6.34 3.50 5.73
N PHE A 152 5.82 3.71 6.94
CA PHE A 152 6.56 4.25 8.08
C PHE A 152 6.41 3.31 9.28
N PRO A 153 7.28 2.31 9.40
CA PRO A 153 7.21 1.34 10.48
C PRO A 153 7.61 1.96 11.81
N VAL A 154 6.92 1.54 12.87
CA VAL A 154 7.30 1.80 14.25
C VAL A 154 8.13 0.61 14.75
N LEU A 155 9.44 0.77 14.90
CA LEU A 155 10.36 -0.36 15.10
C LEU A 155 10.92 -0.51 16.53
N GLY A 156 10.84 0.50 17.37
CA GLY A 156 11.45 0.47 18.71
C GLY A 156 12.99 0.62 18.70
N ASP A 157 13.59 0.56 19.89
CA ASP A 157 15.01 0.88 20.11
C ASP A 157 15.99 -0.18 19.58
N HIS A 158 15.60 -1.46 19.55
CA HIS A 158 16.43 -2.57 19.07
C HIS A 158 16.09 -2.98 17.64
N ALA A 159 15.70 -2.00 16.84
CA ALA A 159 15.25 -2.22 15.50
C ALA A 159 16.39 -2.59 14.53
N PRO A 160 16.09 -3.39 13.49
CA PRO A 160 17.04 -3.67 12.41
C PRO A 160 17.34 -2.41 11.59
N PRO A 161 18.41 -2.41 10.78
CA PRO A 161 18.64 -1.38 9.78
C PRO A 161 17.39 -1.17 8.93
N LEU A 162 17.07 0.11 8.61
CA LEU A 162 15.86 0.50 7.92
C LEU A 162 16.16 1.02 6.52
N PHE A 163 15.44 0.51 5.53
CA PHE A 163 15.52 0.94 4.15
C PHE A 163 14.14 1.38 3.65
N LEU A 164 14.01 2.67 3.35
CA LEU A 164 12.75 3.29 2.93
C LEU A 164 12.72 3.39 1.40
N LEU A 165 11.63 2.94 0.82
CA LEU A 165 11.34 3.01 -0.61
C LEU A 165 10.05 3.78 -0.82
N SER A 166 10.07 4.81 -1.66
CA SER A 166 8.90 5.65 -1.91
C SER A 166 8.85 6.11 -3.35
N GLY A 167 7.66 6.28 -3.88
CA GLY A 167 7.43 6.92 -5.17
C GLY A 167 7.50 8.45 -5.05
N ARG A 168 7.92 9.14 -6.10
CA ARG A 168 7.89 10.61 -6.15
C ARG A 168 6.48 11.18 -6.07
N PHE A 169 5.50 10.42 -6.54
CA PHE A 169 4.09 10.76 -6.54
C PHE A 169 3.33 10.12 -5.37
N GLU A 170 4.08 9.67 -4.35
CA GLU A 170 3.52 9.26 -3.06
C GLU A 170 2.67 10.41 -2.48
N GLU A 171 1.71 10.09 -1.65
CA GLU A 171 0.89 11.08 -0.97
C GLU A 171 1.77 12.14 -0.29
N ALA A 172 1.47 13.41 -0.53
CA ALA A 172 2.30 14.52 -0.05
C ALA A 172 2.54 14.44 1.46
N PHE A 173 1.52 14.02 2.24
CA PHE A 173 1.63 13.85 3.68
C PHE A 173 2.71 12.82 4.06
N MET A 174 2.74 11.67 3.38
CA MET A 174 3.72 10.60 3.65
C MET A 174 5.14 11.07 3.35
N LEU A 175 5.36 11.61 2.16
CA LEU A 175 6.69 11.98 1.71
C LEU A 175 7.21 13.27 2.36
N MET A 176 6.33 14.25 2.64
CA MET A 176 6.71 15.55 3.18
C MET A 176 6.78 15.60 4.71
N HIS A 177 6.05 14.73 5.41
CA HIS A 177 5.94 14.78 6.86
C HIS A 177 6.41 13.47 7.52
N ILE A 178 5.80 12.34 7.18
CA ILE A 178 6.06 11.08 7.88
C ILE A 178 7.46 10.56 7.58
N THR A 179 7.89 10.53 6.31
CA THR A 179 9.22 10.04 5.93
C THR A 179 10.35 10.86 6.53
N PRO A 180 10.34 12.22 6.46
CA PRO A 180 11.33 13.03 7.14
C PRO A 180 11.32 12.86 8.66
N ALA A 181 10.14 12.70 9.26
CA ALA A 181 9.99 12.44 10.68
C ALA A 181 10.71 11.16 11.11
N LEU A 182 10.51 10.08 10.36
CA LEU A 182 11.17 8.80 10.61
C LEU A 182 12.70 8.90 10.45
N LEU A 183 13.18 9.64 9.44
CA LEU A 183 14.61 9.88 9.23
C LEU A 183 15.27 10.70 10.34
N LYS A 184 14.52 11.54 11.07
CA LYS A 184 15.02 12.24 12.27
C LYS A 184 15.34 11.26 13.41
N THR A 185 14.52 10.24 13.58
CA THR A 185 14.64 9.28 14.68
C THR A 185 15.60 8.13 14.34
N ARG A 186 15.86 7.88 13.05
CA ARG A 186 16.63 6.74 12.54
C ARG A 186 17.78 7.19 11.64
N THR A 187 18.96 7.39 12.24
CA THR A 187 20.17 7.81 11.51
C THR A 187 20.75 6.72 10.61
N ASP A 188 20.38 5.46 10.85
CA ASP A 188 20.74 4.30 10.04
C ASP A 188 19.81 4.07 8.85
N ALA A 189 18.69 4.79 8.80
CA ALA A 189 17.74 4.67 7.71
C ALA A 189 18.28 5.27 6.41
N ARG A 190 18.00 4.57 5.31
CA ARG A 190 18.28 5.02 3.94
C ARG A 190 16.98 5.17 3.19
N LEU A 191 16.87 6.21 2.36
CA LEU A 191 15.69 6.51 1.55
C LEU A 191 16.05 6.48 0.06
N VAL A 192 15.25 5.75 -0.73
CA VAL A 192 15.28 5.80 -2.19
C VAL A 192 13.91 6.25 -2.69
N ILE A 193 13.90 7.28 -3.56
CA ILE A 193 12.69 7.81 -4.18
C ILE A 193 12.73 7.49 -5.67
N SER A 194 11.74 6.73 -6.14
CA SER A 194 11.53 6.51 -7.57
C SER A 194 10.89 7.73 -8.23
N PRO A 195 11.35 8.16 -9.42
CA PRO A 195 10.75 9.29 -10.12
C PRO A 195 9.39 8.98 -10.79
N TRP A 196 8.91 7.72 -10.76
CA TRP A 196 7.84 7.26 -11.64
C TRP A 196 6.58 6.74 -10.93
N SER A 197 6.69 6.29 -9.69
CA SER A 197 5.58 5.66 -8.98
C SER A 197 4.87 6.58 -7.99
N ASP A 198 3.64 6.21 -7.73
CA ASP A 198 2.80 6.61 -6.60
C ASP A 198 2.65 5.41 -5.65
N HIS A 199 1.91 5.62 -4.56
CA HIS A 199 1.67 4.60 -3.54
C HIS A 199 1.19 3.23 -4.06
N LEU A 200 0.37 3.21 -5.11
CA LEU A 200 -0.16 1.96 -5.68
C LEU A 200 0.85 1.26 -6.59
N LEU A 201 1.69 2.04 -7.29
CA LEU A 201 2.65 1.52 -8.25
C LEU A 201 3.99 1.10 -7.63
N GLU A 202 4.28 1.48 -6.38
CA GLU A 202 5.52 1.13 -5.68
C GLU A 202 5.77 -0.39 -5.63
N GLY A 203 4.71 -1.19 -5.49
CA GLY A 203 4.80 -2.66 -5.54
C GLY A 203 5.29 -3.22 -6.89
N PHE A 204 5.25 -2.40 -7.95
CA PHE A 204 5.59 -2.79 -9.33
C PHE A 204 6.77 -2.01 -9.92
N ASP A 205 7.26 -0.99 -9.23
CA ASP A 205 8.29 -0.08 -9.72
C ASP A 205 9.66 -0.77 -9.83
N PRO A 206 10.27 -0.82 -11.02
CA PRO A 206 11.57 -1.47 -11.20
C PRO A 206 12.70 -0.77 -10.45
N VAL A 207 12.62 0.55 -10.22
CA VAL A 207 13.64 1.30 -9.49
C VAL A 207 13.63 0.87 -8.03
N LEU A 208 12.43 0.82 -7.41
CA LEU A 208 12.29 0.43 -6.01
C LEU A 208 12.57 -1.05 -5.80
N VAL A 209 12.11 -1.92 -6.70
CA VAL A 209 12.43 -3.37 -6.66
C VAL A 209 13.93 -3.62 -6.71
N ASN A 210 14.66 -2.95 -7.62
CA ASN A 210 16.11 -3.11 -7.74
C ASN A 210 16.83 -2.58 -6.48
N ALA A 211 16.41 -1.42 -5.96
CA ALA A 211 16.96 -0.87 -4.72
C ALA A 211 16.75 -1.82 -3.53
N ALA A 212 15.57 -2.47 -3.45
CA ALA A 212 15.30 -3.49 -2.42
C ALA A 212 16.23 -4.69 -2.53
N VAL A 213 16.47 -5.19 -3.75
CA VAL A 213 17.41 -6.31 -4.00
C VAL A 213 18.82 -5.93 -3.62
N GLU A 214 19.29 -4.74 -4.00
CA GLU A 214 20.63 -4.24 -3.64
C GLU A 214 20.80 -4.15 -2.11
N ALA A 215 19.81 -3.59 -1.41
CA ALA A 215 19.85 -3.49 0.05
C ALA A 215 19.80 -4.86 0.72
N ALA A 216 18.94 -5.76 0.25
CA ALA A 216 18.83 -7.13 0.76
C ALA A 216 20.14 -7.92 0.55
N CYS A 217 20.74 -7.84 -0.64
CA CYS A 217 22.02 -8.48 -0.93
C CYS A 217 23.15 -7.93 -0.03
N ALA A 218 23.19 -6.61 0.16
CA ALA A 218 24.18 -5.99 1.06
C ALA A 218 24.04 -6.48 2.51
N ALA A 219 22.80 -6.63 3.00
CA ALA A 219 22.54 -7.10 4.37
C ALA A 219 23.03 -8.53 4.62
N VAL A 220 23.11 -9.37 3.59
CA VAL A 220 23.59 -10.76 3.67
C VAL A 220 24.96 -10.96 2.99
N HIS A 221 25.69 -9.89 2.73
CA HIS A 221 27.02 -9.89 2.10
C HIS A 221 27.09 -10.60 0.74
N LYS A 222 26.03 -10.48 -0.07
CA LYS A 222 25.97 -10.99 -1.43
C LYS A 222 26.10 -9.86 -2.46
N THR A 223 26.63 -10.19 -3.62
CA THR A 223 26.61 -9.28 -4.78
C THR A 223 25.25 -9.37 -5.47
N PRO A 224 24.55 -8.24 -5.72
CA PRO A 224 23.28 -8.27 -6.42
C PRO A 224 23.48 -8.75 -7.87
N PRO A 225 22.59 -9.62 -8.37
CA PRO A 225 22.58 -10.01 -9.76
C PRO A 225 22.09 -8.88 -10.69
N PRO A 226 22.24 -9.02 -12.00
CA PRO A 226 21.57 -8.12 -12.94
C PRO A 226 20.07 -8.05 -12.67
N PRO A 227 19.43 -6.87 -12.85
CA PRO A 227 18.00 -6.71 -12.63
C PRO A 227 17.14 -7.68 -13.44
N PRO A 228 16.07 -8.26 -12.86
CA PRO A 228 15.14 -9.14 -13.56
C PRO A 228 14.52 -8.49 -14.80
N THR A 229 14.31 -9.26 -15.85
CA THR A 229 13.78 -8.75 -17.13
C THR A 229 12.42 -9.30 -17.52
N ALA A 230 11.96 -10.41 -16.92
CA ALA A 230 10.69 -11.05 -17.25
C ALA A 230 9.49 -10.10 -17.17
N TRP A 231 9.52 -9.12 -16.28
CA TRP A 231 8.45 -8.13 -16.15
C TRP A 231 8.20 -7.31 -17.43
N ARG A 232 9.25 -7.05 -18.24
CA ARG A 232 9.13 -6.33 -19.51
C ARG A 232 8.32 -7.15 -20.51
N TRP A 233 8.58 -8.43 -20.55
CA TRP A 233 7.84 -9.38 -21.40
C TRP A 233 6.41 -9.57 -20.92
N ARG A 234 6.19 -9.61 -19.57
CA ARG A 234 4.84 -9.65 -19.01
C ARG A 234 4.02 -8.41 -19.38
N LEU A 235 4.60 -7.21 -19.23
CA LEU A 235 3.94 -5.97 -19.62
C LEU A 235 3.62 -5.95 -21.13
N LEU A 236 4.61 -6.29 -21.96
CA LEU A 236 4.41 -6.40 -23.41
C LEU A 236 3.31 -7.41 -23.73
N GLY A 237 3.33 -8.57 -23.10
CA GLY A 237 2.32 -9.61 -23.25
C GLY A 237 0.91 -9.13 -22.87
N ALA A 238 0.77 -8.44 -21.74
CA ALA A 238 -0.50 -7.89 -21.31
C ALA A 238 -1.06 -6.85 -22.29
N VAL A 239 -0.22 -5.91 -22.75
CA VAL A 239 -0.60 -4.91 -23.76
C VAL A 239 -1.01 -5.59 -25.06
N LEU A 240 -0.21 -6.55 -25.55
CA LEU A 240 -0.50 -7.30 -26.76
C LEU A 240 -1.83 -8.06 -26.66
N ALA A 241 -2.08 -8.74 -25.54
CA ALA A 241 -3.33 -9.46 -25.30
C ALA A 241 -4.54 -8.52 -25.29
N MET A 242 -4.45 -7.36 -24.62
CA MET A 242 -5.54 -6.39 -24.58
C MET A 242 -5.86 -5.80 -25.95
N LEU A 243 -4.83 -5.42 -26.72
CA LEU A 243 -5.01 -4.90 -28.08
C LEU A 243 -5.62 -5.97 -29.01
N ALA A 244 -5.13 -7.19 -28.93
CA ALA A 244 -5.63 -8.33 -29.71
C ALA A 244 -7.08 -8.68 -29.35
N ALA A 245 -7.42 -8.67 -28.04
CA ALA A 245 -8.79 -8.89 -27.57
C ALA A 245 -9.77 -7.84 -28.11
N GLY A 246 -9.40 -6.57 -28.05
CA GLY A 246 -10.20 -5.49 -28.65
C GLY A 246 -10.41 -5.69 -30.16
N LYS A 247 -9.38 -6.16 -30.87
CA LYS A 247 -9.48 -6.45 -32.29
C LYS A 247 -10.36 -7.66 -32.58
N LEU A 248 -10.26 -8.73 -31.81
CA LEU A 248 -11.13 -9.91 -31.87
C LEU A 248 -12.61 -9.51 -31.68
N ALA A 249 -12.91 -8.71 -30.66
CA ALA A 249 -14.26 -8.20 -30.43
C ALA A 249 -14.78 -7.39 -31.63
N SER A 250 -13.93 -6.55 -32.22
CA SER A 250 -14.26 -5.80 -33.44
C SER A 250 -14.59 -6.72 -34.61
N CYS A 251 -13.79 -7.77 -34.84
CA CYS A 251 -14.06 -8.77 -35.89
C CYS A 251 -15.36 -9.52 -35.59
N LEU A 252 -15.61 -9.91 -34.36
CA LEU A 252 -16.85 -10.58 -33.95
C LEU A 252 -18.09 -9.78 -34.31
N THR A 253 -18.07 -8.45 -34.09
CA THR A 253 -19.19 -7.57 -34.46
C THR A 253 -19.34 -7.38 -35.96
N ASP A 254 -18.27 -7.58 -36.74
CA ASP A 254 -18.34 -7.58 -38.20
C ASP A 254 -18.94 -8.90 -38.76
N PHE A 255 -18.73 -10.03 -38.05
CA PHE A 255 -19.32 -11.33 -38.41
C PHE A 255 -20.78 -11.47 -37.93
N LEU A 256 -21.15 -10.80 -36.84
CA LEU A 256 -22.48 -10.84 -36.22
C LEU A 256 -23.12 -9.44 -36.28
N PRO A 257 -23.79 -9.08 -37.38
CA PRO A 257 -24.36 -7.73 -37.55
C PRO A 257 -25.33 -7.31 -36.44
N GLN A 258 -25.98 -8.28 -35.75
CA GLN A 258 -26.85 -8.03 -34.61
C GLN A 258 -26.07 -7.39 -33.42
N LEU A 259 -24.77 -7.65 -33.33
CA LEU A 259 -23.90 -7.10 -32.28
C LEU A 259 -23.27 -5.77 -32.70
N ALA A 260 -23.39 -5.34 -33.95
CA ALA A 260 -22.72 -4.12 -34.44
C ALA A 260 -23.09 -2.88 -33.62
N ARG A 261 -24.35 -2.79 -33.15
CA ARG A 261 -24.82 -1.72 -32.25
C ARG A 261 -24.17 -1.73 -30.87
N PHE A 262 -23.56 -2.86 -30.45
CA PHE A 262 -22.88 -3.07 -29.17
C PHE A 262 -21.36 -3.17 -29.33
N ARG A 263 -20.80 -2.72 -30.44
CA ARG A 263 -19.38 -2.88 -30.76
C ARG A 263 -18.45 -2.35 -29.68
N GLY A 264 -18.73 -1.13 -29.18
CA GLY A 264 -17.93 -0.52 -28.09
C GLY A 264 -17.95 -1.34 -26.80
N LEU A 265 -19.13 -1.87 -26.44
CA LEU A 265 -19.28 -2.76 -25.30
C LEU A 265 -18.51 -4.06 -25.47
N SER A 266 -18.64 -4.71 -26.65
CA SER A 266 -17.93 -5.95 -26.94
C SER A 266 -16.42 -5.76 -26.82
N ILE A 267 -15.89 -4.66 -27.35
CA ILE A 267 -14.48 -4.30 -27.22
C ILE A 267 -14.10 -4.14 -25.74
N GLY A 268 -14.90 -3.39 -24.95
CA GLY A 268 -14.64 -3.19 -23.53
C GLY A 268 -14.62 -4.52 -22.75
N VAL A 269 -15.62 -5.39 -22.96
CA VAL A 269 -15.68 -6.71 -22.31
C VAL A 269 -14.46 -7.57 -22.66
N PHE A 270 -14.09 -7.64 -23.93
CA PHE A 270 -12.95 -8.45 -24.37
C PHE A 270 -11.62 -7.94 -23.80
N ILE A 271 -11.41 -6.61 -23.76
CA ILE A 271 -10.22 -6.01 -23.14
C ILE A 271 -10.20 -6.31 -21.64
N THR A 272 -11.34 -6.21 -20.94
CA THR A 272 -11.44 -6.54 -19.51
C THR A 272 -11.10 -8.01 -19.27
N VAL A 273 -11.63 -8.92 -20.07
CA VAL A 273 -11.30 -10.36 -19.97
C VAL A 273 -9.80 -10.59 -20.23
N ALA A 274 -9.22 -9.91 -21.22
CA ALA A 274 -7.79 -10.01 -21.50
C ALA A 274 -6.96 -9.48 -20.32
N PHE A 275 -7.33 -8.34 -19.76
CA PHE A 275 -6.71 -7.79 -18.54
C PHE A 275 -6.78 -8.79 -17.38
N MET A 276 -7.94 -9.36 -17.14
CA MET A 276 -8.13 -10.37 -16.10
C MET A 276 -7.20 -11.58 -16.32
N LEU A 277 -7.19 -12.15 -17.54
CA LEU A 277 -6.36 -13.30 -17.88
C LEU A 277 -4.86 -13.02 -17.76
N THR A 278 -4.42 -11.80 -18.02
CA THR A 278 -3.00 -11.43 -17.97
C THR A 278 -2.53 -11.06 -16.56
N PHE A 279 -3.38 -10.46 -15.73
CA PHE A 279 -3.04 -10.06 -14.37
C PHE A 279 -3.42 -11.10 -13.31
N THR A 280 -4.50 -11.87 -13.52
CA THR A 280 -4.92 -12.89 -12.56
C THR A 280 -4.23 -14.21 -12.71
N GLY A 281 -3.51 -14.41 -13.72
CA GLY A 281 -2.70 -15.56 -14.08
C GLY A 281 -2.76 -16.80 -13.19
N ARG A 282 -1.90 -17.70 -13.49
CA ARG A 282 -1.74 -18.98 -12.79
C ARG A 282 -1.45 -18.85 -11.29
N TRP A 283 -0.91 -17.70 -10.86
CA TRP A 283 -0.41 -17.46 -9.50
C TRP A 283 -1.37 -16.67 -8.63
N ILE A 284 -2.20 -15.85 -9.24
CA ILE A 284 -3.19 -15.07 -8.51
C ILE A 284 -4.35 -16.00 -8.22
N ASP A 285 -4.50 -16.40 -6.97
CA ASP A 285 -5.79 -16.83 -6.48
C ASP A 285 -6.68 -15.62 -6.66
N ALA A 286 -7.59 -15.70 -7.65
CA ALA A 286 -8.49 -14.58 -7.90
C ALA A 286 -9.08 -14.17 -6.57
N THR A 287 -8.46 -13.17 -5.96
CA THR A 287 -8.89 -12.67 -4.67
C THR A 287 -10.35 -12.30 -4.80
N PRO A 288 -11.15 -12.37 -3.77
CA PRO A 288 -12.54 -11.91 -3.82
C PRO A 288 -12.66 -10.54 -4.52
N HIS A 289 -11.64 -9.68 -4.41
CA HIS A 289 -11.56 -8.37 -5.06
C HIS A 289 -11.45 -8.44 -6.57
N LEU A 290 -10.54 -9.25 -7.09
CA LEU A 290 -10.37 -9.42 -8.54
C LEU A 290 -11.56 -10.17 -9.14
N ARG A 291 -12.14 -11.14 -8.43
CA ARG A 291 -13.40 -11.78 -8.82
C ARG A 291 -14.54 -10.78 -8.86
N LEU A 292 -14.63 -9.90 -7.84
CA LEU A 292 -15.66 -8.86 -7.77
C LEU A 292 -15.45 -7.81 -8.87
N GLN A 293 -14.21 -7.38 -9.13
CA GLN A 293 -13.89 -6.45 -10.23
C GLN A 293 -14.16 -7.09 -11.58
N GLY A 294 -13.81 -8.37 -11.76
CA GLY A 294 -14.08 -9.14 -12.97
C GLY A 294 -15.57 -9.31 -13.25
N ILE A 295 -16.42 -9.33 -12.22
CA ILE A 295 -17.88 -9.35 -12.34
C ILE A 295 -18.44 -7.93 -12.39
N ALA A 296 -17.94 -7.02 -11.56
CA ALA A 296 -18.46 -5.65 -11.44
C ALA A 296 -18.28 -4.85 -12.73
N VAL A 297 -17.14 -5.01 -13.44
CA VAL A 297 -16.92 -4.28 -14.69
C VAL A 297 -17.90 -4.67 -15.79
N PRO A 298 -18.10 -5.95 -16.15
CA PRO A 298 -19.13 -6.36 -17.11
C PRO A 298 -20.56 -5.99 -16.66
N VAL A 299 -20.86 -6.16 -15.38
CA VAL A 299 -22.18 -5.78 -14.81
C VAL A 299 -22.40 -4.27 -14.90
N THR A 300 -21.40 -3.46 -14.57
CA THR A 300 -21.47 -1.99 -14.68
C THR A 300 -21.66 -1.57 -16.13
N PHE A 301 -20.96 -2.20 -17.08
CA PHE A 301 -21.14 -1.97 -18.50
C PHE A 301 -22.55 -2.37 -18.97
N LEU A 302 -23.07 -3.51 -18.51
CA LEU A 302 -24.42 -3.97 -18.83
C LEU A 302 -25.47 -3.01 -18.27
N LEU A 303 -25.33 -2.59 -17.00
CA LEU A 303 -26.21 -1.61 -16.36
C LEU A 303 -26.13 -0.25 -17.07
N ALA A 304 -24.93 0.19 -17.49
CA ALA A 304 -24.75 1.41 -18.27
C ALA A 304 -25.49 1.37 -19.60
N MET A 305 -25.50 0.20 -20.26
CA MET A 305 -26.26 0.03 -21.50
C MET A 305 -27.78 0.07 -21.28
N ILE A 306 -28.25 -0.63 -20.23
CA ILE A 306 -29.66 -0.65 -19.86
C ILE A 306 -30.13 0.77 -19.50
N ALA A 307 -29.35 1.48 -18.69
CA ALA A 307 -29.64 2.85 -18.28
C ALA A 307 -29.59 3.85 -19.44
N GLY A 308 -28.68 3.66 -20.41
CA GLY A 308 -28.66 4.45 -21.65
C GLY A 308 -29.90 4.28 -22.48
N LYS A 309 -30.51 3.06 -22.49
CA LYS A 309 -31.82 2.82 -23.12
C LYS A 309 -33.00 3.43 -22.37
N LEU A 310 -32.95 3.40 -21.02
CA LEU A 310 -34.03 3.88 -20.14
C LEU A 310 -33.93 5.37 -19.86
N ARG A 311 -32.98 6.10 -20.47
CA ARG A 311 -32.72 7.54 -20.23
C ARG A 311 -32.52 7.90 -18.75
N ILE A 312 -31.96 6.97 -17.99
CA ILE A 312 -31.61 7.18 -16.57
C ILE A 312 -30.56 8.29 -16.46
N PRO A 313 -30.68 9.23 -15.55
CA PRO A 313 -29.68 10.29 -15.35
C PRO A 313 -28.29 9.76 -15.05
N ARG A 314 -27.26 10.39 -15.61
CA ARG A 314 -25.84 9.96 -15.43
C ARG A 314 -25.37 9.93 -13.97
N TRP A 315 -25.95 10.75 -13.09
CA TRP A 315 -25.64 10.74 -11.65
C TRP A 315 -26.01 9.42 -10.96
N SER A 316 -26.96 8.65 -11.51
CA SER A 316 -27.32 7.34 -10.99
C SER A 316 -26.17 6.32 -11.09
N PHE A 317 -25.20 6.54 -12.00
CA PHE A 317 -24.00 5.72 -12.10
C PHE A 317 -23.01 6.01 -10.97
N ALA A 318 -22.91 7.27 -10.56
CA ALA A 318 -22.13 7.64 -9.38
C ALA A 318 -22.73 7.00 -8.12
N ALA A 319 -24.06 7.02 -7.97
CA ALA A 319 -24.75 6.35 -6.87
C ALA A 319 -24.56 4.83 -6.87
N LEU A 320 -24.56 4.18 -8.05
CA LEU A 320 -24.27 2.75 -8.17
C LEU A 320 -22.80 2.42 -7.88
N GLY A 321 -21.86 3.28 -8.29
CA GLY A 321 -20.45 3.14 -7.94
C GLY A 321 -20.23 3.27 -6.43
N VAL A 322 -20.90 4.22 -5.79
CA VAL A 322 -20.92 4.40 -4.33
C VAL A 322 -21.50 3.16 -3.64
N LEU A 323 -22.63 2.65 -4.10
CA LEU A 323 -23.24 1.45 -3.54
C LEU A 323 -22.35 0.22 -3.71
N ALA A 324 -21.70 0.07 -4.85
CA ALA A 324 -20.74 -1.02 -5.10
C ALA A 324 -19.52 -0.93 -4.16
N MET A 325 -19.02 0.28 -3.88
CA MET A 325 -17.94 0.49 -2.91
C MET A 325 -18.37 0.20 -1.48
N VAL A 326 -19.60 0.58 -1.09
CA VAL A 326 -20.16 0.24 0.24
C VAL A 326 -20.32 -1.27 0.38
N ILE A 327 -20.86 -1.95 -0.63
CA ILE A 327 -21.00 -3.41 -0.64
C ILE A 327 -19.63 -4.09 -0.57
N ALA A 328 -18.65 -3.60 -1.33
CA ALA A 328 -17.27 -4.08 -1.24
C ALA A 328 -16.71 -3.86 0.18
N GLY A 329 -16.86 -2.67 0.76
CA GLY A 329 -16.43 -2.38 2.14
C GLY A 329 -17.06 -3.31 3.17
N CYS A 330 -18.35 -3.61 3.07
CA CYS A 330 -19.03 -4.59 3.93
C CYS A 330 -18.54 -6.02 3.70
N TRP A 331 -18.19 -6.37 2.47
CA TRP A 331 -17.65 -7.70 2.11
C TRP A 331 -16.28 -7.95 2.72
N PHE A 332 -15.47 -6.90 2.88
CA PHE A 332 -14.13 -6.99 3.50
C PHE A 332 -14.13 -7.26 5.00
N LYS A 333 -15.29 -7.39 5.63
CA LYS A 333 -15.40 -7.55 7.08
C LYS A 333 -14.59 -6.50 7.88
N ALA A 334 -14.19 -5.41 7.24
CA ALA A 334 -13.59 -4.28 7.90
C ALA A 334 -14.62 -3.61 8.82
N SER A 335 -14.16 -2.98 9.89
CA SER A 335 -15.08 -2.20 10.73
C SER A 335 -15.79 -1.14 9.87
N LEU A 336 -17.07 -0.89 10.13
CA LEU A 336 -17.87 0.07 9.37
C LEU A 336 -17.24 1.48 9.35
N SER A 337 -16.54 1.86 10.42
CA SER A 337 -15.79 3.12 10.53
C SER A 337 -14.61 3.20 9.57
N TRP A 338 -13.86 2.12 9.38
CA TRP A 338 -12.73 2.08 8.45
C TRP A 338 -13.22 2.08 6.99
N ALA A 339 -14.25 1.30 6.68
CA ALA A 339 -14.87 1.32 5.37
C ALA A 339 -15.42 2.72 5.02
N ALA A 340 -16.01 3.43 5.99
CA ALA A 340 -16.47 4.81 5.82
C ALA A 340 -15.32 5.80 5.60
N PHE A 341 -14.19 5.63 6.30
CA PHE A 341 -12.99 6.46 6.12
C PHE A 341 -12.40 6.28 4.71
N VAL A 342 -12.14 5.04 4.29
CA VAL A 342 -11.64 4.74 2.93
C VAL A 342 -12.60 5.27 1.87
N PHE A 343 -13.91 5.12 2.08
CA PHE A 343 -14.94 5.66 1.19
C PHE A 343 -14.87 7.20 1.11
N LEU A 344 -14.73 7.88 2.25
CA LEU A 344 -14.63 9.35 2.30
C LEU A 344 -13.38 9.83 1.55
N VAL A 345 -12.23 9.23 1.81
CA VAL A 345 -10.95 9.55 1.13
C VAL A 345 -11.07 9.32 -0.37
N CYS A 346 -11.54 8.15 -0.80
CA CYS A 346 -11.75 7.87 -2.22
C CYS A 346 -12.74 8.84 -2.88
N THR A 347 -13.82 9.22 -2.18
CA THR A 347 -14.81 10.18 -2.71
C THR A 347 -14.22 11.58 -2.84
N LEU A 348 -13.47 12.05 -1.86
CA LEU A 348 -12.81 13.36 -1.90
C LEU A 348 -11.77 13.45 -3.02
N LEU A 349 -11.01 12.38 -3.23
CA LEU A 349 -9.99 12.33 -4.30
C LEU A 349 -10.60 12.12 -5.69
N LEU A 350 -11.64 11.28 -5.80
CA LEU A 350 -12.25 10.93 -7.08
C LEU A 350 -13.23 12.00 -7.61
N THR A 351 -13.90 12.77 -6.75
CA THR A 351 -14.91 13.73 -7.19
C THR A 351 -14.36 14.82 -8.12
N PRO A 352 -13.22 15.50 -7.82
CA PRO A 352 -12.62 16.47 -8.74
C PRO A 352 -12.20 15.82 -10.06
N ALA A 353 -11.63 14.61 -10.00
CA ALA A 353 -11.21 13.86 -11.17
C ALA A 353 -12.41 13.45 -12.07
N LEU A 354 -13.53 13.05 -11.47
CA LEU A 354 -14.77 12.75 -12.18
C LEU A 354 -15.32 13.99 -12.90
N ILE A 355 -15.30 15.15 -12.24
CA ILE A 355 -15.75 16.42 -12.83
C ILE A 355 -14.86 16.78 -14.01
N ALA A 356 -13.54 16.83 -13.82
CA ALA A 356 -12.59 17.17 -14.86
C ALA A 356 -12.60 16.15 -16.02
N GLY A 357 -12.63 14.86 -15.71
CA GLY A 357 -12.73 13.78 -16.69
C GLY A 357 -14.02 13.86 -17.52
N THR A 358 -15.15 14.26 -16.91
CA THR A 358 -16.41 14.47 -17.63
C THR A 358 -16.27 15.62 -18.62
N VAL A 359 -15.64 16.73 -18.26
CA VAL A 359 -15.38 17.88 -19.16
C VAL A 359 -14.46 17.46 -20.30
N ILE A 360 -13.34 16.78 -20.00
CA ILE A 360 -12.39 16.29 -21.02
C ILE A 360 -13.06 15.32 -21.98
N GLY A 361 -13.85 14.36 -21.45
CA GLY A 361 -14.60 13.41 -22.26
C GLY A 361 -15.63 14.09 -23.16
N TRP A 362 -16.30 15.14 -22.67
CA TRP A 362 -17.26 15.93 -23.46
C TRP A 362 -16.55 16.71 -24.58
N VAL A 363 -15.40 17.32 -24.31
CA VAL A 363 -14.62 18.04 -25.34
C VAL A 363 -14.09 17.07 -26.41
N ALA A 364 -13.57 15.91 -25.98
CA ALA A 364 -13.07 14.87 -26.90
C ALA A 364 -14.21 14.30 -27.76
N ALA A 365 -15.39 14.08 -27.20
CA ALA A 365 -16.56 13.61 -27.94
C ALA A 365 -17.09 14.64 -28.95
N ARG A 366 -16.95 15.92 -28.70
CA ARG A 366 -17.33 16.98 -29.66
C ARG A 366 -16.37 17.12 -30.84
N ARG A 367 -15.06 16.79 -30.63
CA ARG A 367 -14.04 16.89 -31.67
C ARG A 367 -13.83 15.59 -32.45
N GLY A 368 -14.33 14.47 -31.91
CA GLY A 368 -14.15 13.14 -32.48
C GLY A 368 -15.39 12.28 -32.38
N SER A 369 -15.22 11.07 -31.88
CA SER A 369 -16.33 10.12 -31.66
C SER A 369 -16.67 10.05 -30.17
N ARG A 370 -17.90 9.64 -29.87
CA ARG A 370 -18.38 9.41 -28.49
C ARG A 370 -17.48 8.42 -27.73
N MET A 371 -16.96 7.41 -28.45
CA MET A 371 -16.03 6.42 -27.90
C MET A 371 -14.69 7.03 -27.50
N GLN A 372 -14.15 7.99 -28.28
CA GLN A 372 -12.93 8.72 -27.90
C GLN A 372 -13.15 9.56 -26.63
N GLY A 373 -14.33 10.14 -26.47
CA GLY A 373 -14.73 10.84 -25.25
C GLY A 373 -14.76 9.90 -24.04
N ASP A 374 -15.35 8.73 -24.18
CA ASP A 374 -15.45 7.74 -23.09
C ASP A 374 -14.08 7.19 -22.71
N ILE A 375 -13.19 6.94 -23.67
CA ILE A 375 -11.80 6.52 -23.42
C ILE A 375 -11.00 7.62 -22.75
N ALA A 376 -11.07 8.86 -23.22
CA ALA A 376 -10.38 9.99 -22.61
C ALA A 376 -10.82 10.24 -21.17
N MET A 377 -12.13 10.13 -20.91
CA MET A 377 -12.68 10.20 -19.55
C MET A 377 -12.18 9.07 -18.67
N ALA A 378 -12.17 7.83 -19.16
CA ALA A 378 -11.71 6.67 -18.39
C ALA A 378 -10.21 6.76 -18.03
N ILE A 379 -9.37 7.19 -18.98
CA ILE A 379 -7.94 7.40 -18.73
C ILE A 379 -7.74 8.49 -17.70
N PHE A 380 -8.42 9.62 -17.85
CA PHE A 380 -8.26 10.75 -16.94
C PHE A 380 -8.75 10.42 -15.52
N VAL A 381 -9.91 9.78 -15.38
CA VAL A 381 -10.46 9.40 -14.07
C VAL A 381 -9.60 8.33 -13.38
N GLY A 382 -8.96 7.44 -14.15
CA GLY A 382 -8.04 6.45 -13.59
C GLY A 382 -6.70 7.02 -13.14
N TRP A 383 -6.24 8.12 -13.76
CA TRP A 383 -4.91 8.67 -13.53
C TRP A 383 -4.90 9.94 -12.66
N ALA A 384 -5.88 10.84 -12.83
CA ALA A 384 -5.86 12.14 -12.21
C ALA A 384 -5.90 12.18 -10.67
N PRO A 385 -6.56 11.25 -9.94
CA PRO A 385 -6.54 11.26 -8.48
C PRO A 385 -5.13 11.22 -7.89
N PHE A 386 -4.22 10.50 -8.53
CA PHE A 386 -2.82 10.37 -8.11
C PHE A 386 -1.95 11.58 -8.52
N GLN A 387 -2.43 12.42 -9.41
CA GLN A 387 -1.73 13.61 -9.89
C GLN A 387 -2.17 14.91 -9.19
N CYS A 388 -3.28 14.88 -8.44
CA CYS A 388 -3.78 16.04 -7.69
C CYS A 388 -2.93 16.35 -6.46
N LEU A 389 -2.05 15.43 -6.05
CA LEU A 389 -1.08 15.64 -4.99
C LEU A 389 0.17 16.27 -5.62
N GLU A 390 0.56 17.45 -5.16
CA GLU A 390 1.80 18.07 -5.63
C GLU A 390 2.97 17.14 -5.28
N PRO A 391 3.65 16.56 -6.29
CA PRO A 391 4.79 15.71 -5.98
C PRO A 391 5.92 16.57 -5.43
N PRO A 392 6.64 16.10 -4.41
CA PRO A 392 7.82 16.80 -3.94
C PRO A 392 8.82 16.93 -5.09
N ARG A 393 9.23 18.17 -5.40
CA ARG A 393 10.18 18.46 -6.48
C ARG A 393 11.60 18.03 -6.14
N THR A 394 11.91 17.97 -4.85
CA THR A 394 13.21 17.57 -4.32
C THR A 394 13.01 16.50 -3.25
N PRO A 395 13.95 15.54 -3.13
CA PRO A 395 13.96 14.63 -1.99
C PRO A 395 13.96 15.44 -0.68
N PRO A 396 13.27 14.97 0.37
CA PRO A 396 13.32 15.61 1.68
C PRO A 396 14.76 15.61 2.20
N GLU A 397 15.18 16.74 2.78
CA GLU A 397 16.44 16.78 3.52
C GLU A 397 16.32 15.88 4.76
N VAL A 398 17.39 15.11 5.04
CA VAL A 398 17.44 14.30 6.26
C VAL A 398 17.67 15.26 7.44
N PRO A 399 16.69 15.44 8.34
CA PRO A 399 16.85 16.32 9.47
C PRO A 399 17.87 15.78 10.46
N LYS A 400 18.41 16.67 11.31
CA LYS A 400 19.29 16.24 12.40
C LYS A 400 18.49 15.42 13.41
N PRO A 401 19.05 14.28 13.88
CA PRO A 401 18.38 13.44 14.87
C PRO A 401 18.28 14.17 16.21
N HIS A 402 17.24 13.86 16.97
CA HIS A 402 17.14 14.23 18.37
C HIS A 402 18.19 13.46 19.20
N ILE A 403 18.81 14.13 20.16
CA ILE A 403 19.86 13.54 21.00
C ILE A 403 19.32 13.52 22.44
N ALA A 404 19.19 12.30 22.99
CA ALA A 404 18.82 12.13 24.38
C ALA A 404 19.93 12.62 25.31
N ILE A 405 19.55 13.40 26.31
CA ILE A 405 20.45 13.88 27.39
C ILE A 405 20.13 13.13 28.70
N LYS A 406 21.05 13.19 29.62
CA LYS A 406 20.82 12.66 30.97
C LYS A 406 20.29 13.78 31.87
N LEU A 407 19.08 13.58 32.44
CA LEU A 407 18.47 14.51 33.40
C LEU A 407 18.52 13.99 34.81
N ASP A 408 18.46 14.91 35.78
CA ASP A 408 18.27 14.59 37.20
C ASP A 408 16.92 13.88 37.39
N ALA A 409 16.89 12.87 38.26
CA ALA A 409 15.70 12.11 38.57
C ALA A 409 14.52 12.99 39.04
N LYS A 410 14.81 14.06 39.77
CA LYS A 410 13.78 15.02 40.27
C LYS A 410 13.09 15.74 39.11
N LEU A 411 13.80 16.06 38.02
CA LEU A 411 13.22 16.71 36.84
C LEU A 411 12.31 15.75 36.09
N LEU A 412 12.72 14.47 35.98
CA LEU A 412 11.87 13.43 35.41
C LEU A 412 10.63 13.18 36.27
N ASP A 413 10.80 13.10 37.59
CA ASP A 413 9.69 12.87 38.53
C ASP A 413 8.65 14.01 38.52
N ALA A 414 9.05 15.24 38.24
CA ALA A 414 8.12 16.36 38.07
C ALA A 414 7.14 16.19 36.89
N CYS A 415 7.55 15.44 35.87
CA CYS A 415 6.75 15.17 34.67
C CYS A 415 5.77 13.99 34.85
N ILE A 416 5.89 13.21 35.93
CA ILE A 416 5.02 12.06 36.19
C ILE A 416 3.59 12.54 36.48
N GLY A 417 2.61 11.83 35.95
CA GLY A 417 1.19 12.08 36.16
C GLY A 417 0.30 11.65 35.00
N GLU A 418 -0.98 11.95 35.18
CA GLU A 418 -1.98 11.77 34.13
C GLU A 418 -2.29 13.10 33.46
N TYR A 419 -2.38 13.08 32.14
CA TYR A 419 -2.67 14.23 31.28
C TYR A 419 -3.89 13.93 30.44
N GLU A 420 -4.88 14.83 30.41
CA GLU A 420 -6.10 14.68 29.62
C GLU A 420 -6.11 15.72 28.50
N PHE A 421 -6.23 15.22 27.27
CA PHE A 421 -6.34 16.05 26.06
C PHE A 421 -7.80 16.44 25.84
N ALA A 422 -8.02 17.68 25.42
CA ALA A 422 -9.37 18.23 25.21
C ALA A 422 -10.12 17.46 24.10
N PRO A 423 -11.46 17.33 24.21
CA PRO A 423 -12.25 16.58 23.23
C PRO A 423 -12.37 17.24 21.85
N ASP A 424 -11.91 18.45 21.69
CA ASP A 424 -11.91 19.22 20.44
C ASP A 424 -10.59 19.11 19.64
N THR A 425 -9.61 18.35 20.13
CA THR A 425 -8.39 18.07 19.38
C THR A 425 -8.68 17.08 18.25
N ILE A 426 -8.16 17.38 17.05
CA ILE A 426 -8.48 16.61 15.83
C ILE A 426 -7.99 15.16 15.91
N PHE A 427 -6.84 14.90 16.58
CA PHE A 427 -6.18 13.60 16.57
C PHE A 427 -6.13 12.90 17.94
N PHE A 428 -6.37 13.60 19.04
CA PHE A 428 -6.23 13.04 20.39
C PHE A 428 -7.47 13.30 21.25
N THR A 429 -8.62 13.29 20.62
CA THR A 429 -9.92 13.60 21.24
C THR A 429 -10.17 12.76 22.50
N GLY A 430 -10.15 13.40 23.66
CA GLY A 430 -10.40 12.74 24.93
C GLY A 430 -9.36 11.68 25.32
N MET A 431 -8.16 11.72 24.73
CA MET A 431 -7.07 10.83 25.09
C MET A 431 -6.54 11.17 26.48
N LYS A 432 -6.26 10.13 27.26
CA LYS A 432 -5.50 10.25 28.52
C LYS A 432 -4.10 9.67 28.32
N LEU A 433 -3.09 10.42 28.74
CA LEU A 433 -1.69 10.01 28.71
C LEU A 433 -1.19 9.86 30.14
N THR A 434 -0.87 8.66 30.56
CA THR A 434 -0.24 8.37 31.84
C THR A 434 1.27 8.32 31.65
N ILE A 435 2.00 9.17 32.36
CA ILE A 435 3.47 9.24 32.32
C ILE A 435 4.06 8.70 33.60
N ARG A 436 5.04 7.82 33.48
CA ARG A 436 5.81 7.19 34.56
C ARG A 436 7.31 7.33 34.29
N ARG A 437 8.15 7.19 35.27
CA ARG A 437 9.60 7.12 35.11
C ARG A 437 10.05 5.65 34.96
N ASN A 438 10.96 5.42 34.03
CA ASN A 438 11.66 4.16 33.87
C ASN A 438 13.18 4.43 33.80
N GLY A 439 13.84 4.33 34.95
CA GLY A 439 15.26 4.63 35.04
C GLY A 439 15.63 6.08 34.71
N ASP A 440 16.29 6.31 33.58
CA ASP A 440 16.80 7.60 33.12
C ASP A 440 15.92 8.31 32.09
N HIS A 441 14.74 7.75 31.79
CA HIS A 441 13.76 8.31 30.85
C HIS A 441 12.33 8.16 31.39
N LEU A 442 11.38 8.69 30.65
CA LEU A 442 9.94 8.56 30.93
C LEU A 442 9.33 7.48 30.05
N VAL A 443 8.20 6.93 30.50
CA VAL A 443 7.35 6.02 29.75
C VAL A 443 5.93 6.54 29.76
N GLY A 444 5.33 6.66 28.59
CA GLY A 444 3.94 7.11 28.40
C GLY A 444 3.05 5.96 27.96
N ARG A 445 1.85 5.88 28.55
CA ARG A 445 0.77 5.02 28.07
C ARG A 445 -0.43 5.88 27.75
N SER A 446 -0.90 5.79 26.53
CA SER A 446 -2.12 6.47 26.08
C SER A 446 -3.33 5.55 26.14
N VAL A 447 -4.50 6.11 26.49
CA VAL A 447 -5.80 5.44 26.48
C VAL A 447 -6.80 6.38 25.82
N GLY A 448 -7.61 5.88 24.90
CA GLY A 448 -8.60 6.66 24.18
C GLY A 448 -8.78 6.12 22.75
N ARG A 449 -9.57 6.83 21.97
CA ARG A 449 -9.93 6.40 20.60
C ARG A 449 -8.71 6.28 19.69
N ASP A 450 -7.79 7.22 19.78
CA ASP A 450 -6.61 7.32 18.91
C ASP A 450 -5.32 6.90 19.65
N ALA A 451 -5.47 6.17 20.77
CA ALA A 451 -4.36 5.73 21.61
C ALA A 451 -3.51 4.68 20.86
N LEU A 452 -2.20 4.85 20.95
CA LEU A 452 -1.25 3.87 20.49
C LEU A 452 -1.19 2.70 21.49
N PRO A 453 -1.07 1.45 21.00
CA PRO A 453 -0.97 0.30 21.90
C PRO A 453 0.37 0.29 22.64
N GLY A 454 0.35 -0.12 23.90
CA GLY A 454 1.54 -0.35 24.69
C GLY A 454 2.14 0.88 25.36
N ASP A 455 3.28 0.68 26.00
CA ASP A 455 4.08 1.70 26.65
C ASP A 455 5.10 2.26 25.64
N LEU A 456 5.27 3.58 25.62
CA LEU A 456 6.16 4.30 24.72
C LEU A 456 7.27 4.98 25.52
N ASP A 457 8.54 4.70 25.17
CA ASP A 457 9.68 5.36 25.77
C ASP A 457 9.79 6.81 25.31
N ILE A 458 9.99 7.73 26.26
CA ILE A 458 10.03 9.17 26.07
C ILE A 458 11.36 9.69 26.62
N TYR A 459 12.21 10.18 25.75
CA TYR A 459 13.59 10.55 26.06
C TYR A 459 13.73 12.06 26.21
N PRO A 460 14.46 12.53 27.23
CA PRO A 460 14.69 13.97 27.41
C PRO A 460 15.69 14.52 26.39
N GLU A 461 15.36 15.67 25.81
CA GLU A 461 16.23 16.49 24.96
C GLU A 461 16.64 17.78 25.66
N SER A 462 15.78 18.26 26.58
CA SER A 462 16.04 19.37 27.49
C SER A 462 15.27 19.14 28.81
N GLU A 463 15.29 20.09 29.75
CA GLU A 463 14.52 20.01 30.97
C GLU A 463 13.00 19.96 30.78
N THR A 464 12.52 20.44 29.66
CA THR A 464 11.08 20.52 29.37
C THR A 464 10.70 19.81 28.07
N ASN A 465 11.64 19.61 27.13
CA ASN A 465 11.39 19.00 25.85
C ASN A 465 11.86 17.54 25.86
N PHE A 466 10.98 16.67 25.40
CA PHE A 466 11.19 15.24 25.29
C PHE A 466 10.77 14.77 23.92
N PHE A 467 11.28 13.63 23.49
CA PHE A 467 10.97 13.05 22.19
C PHE A 467 10.80 11.53 22.25
N LEU A 468 10.10 10.99 21.26
CA LEU A 468 9.98 9.56 21.05
C LEU A 468 10.94 9.13 19.91
N LYS A 469 11.64 8.01 20.08
CA LYS A 469 12.55 7.48 19.04
C LYS A 469 11.81 6.69 17.97
N ILE A 470 10.60 6.25 18.27
CA ILE A 470 9.84 5.36 17.39
C ILE A 470 9.10 6.10 16.28
N TYR A 471 8.78 7.39 16.48
CA TYR A 471 8.17 8.29 15.49
C TYR A 471 8.40 9.75 15.88
N ASP A 472 8.20 10.68 14.92
CA ASP A 472 8.41 12.11 15.15
C ASP A 472 7.30 12.69 16.03
N ALA A 473 7.42 12.47 17.31
CA ALA A 473 6.60 13.12 18.31
C ALA A 473 7.47 13.69 19.41
N GLN A 474 7.13 14.88 19.84
CA GLN A 474 7.78 15.60 20.90
C GLN A 474 6.76 15.97 21.97
N LEU A 475 7.21 16.00 23.20
CA LEU A 475 6.41 16.43 24.34
C LEU A 475 7.11 17.62 25.00
N THR A 476 6.42 18.76 25.09
CA THR A 476 6.90 19.92 25.83
C THR A 476 6.11 20.06 27.12
N PHE A 477 6.74 19.87 28.26
CA PHE A 477 6.11 20.05 29.56
C PHE A 477 6.06 21.52 29.95
N ILE A 478 4.86 22.00 30.28
CA ILE A 478 4.61 23.38 30.67
C ILE A 478 4.64 23.49 32.20
N LYS A 479 5.44 24.44 32.71
CA LYS A 479 5.57 24.73 34.11
C LYS A 479 4.87 26.06 34.48
N ASN A 480 4.24 26.10 35.64
CA ASN A 480 3.71 27.36 36.22
C ASN A 480 4.83 28.19 36.87
N ASP A 481 4.50 29.38 37.38
CA ASP A 481 5.44 30.30 38.04
C ASP A 481 6.14 29.69 39.27
N LYS A 482 5.60 28.61 39.84
CA LYS A 482 6.20 27.85 40.97
C LYS A 482 7.12 26.72 40.50
N GLY A 483 7.28 26.52 39.19
CA GLY A 483 8.08 25.45 38.59
C GLY A 483 7.38 24.07 38.54
N GLU A 484 6.08 24.02 38.87
CA GLU A 484 5.32 22.77 38.82
C GLU A 484 4.81 22.51 37.41
N VAL A 485 4.89 21.26 36.92
CA VAL A 485 4.36 20.86 35.63
C VAL A 485 2.84 20.79 35.67
N THR A 486 2.18 21.58 34.82
CA THR A 486 0.72 21.73 34.76
C THR A 486 0.08 21.21 33.51
N ALA A 487 0.87 21.09 32.40
CA ALA A 487 0.39 20.60 31.12
C ALA A 487 1.53 19.97 30.31
N VAL A 488 1.17 19.27 29.24
CA VAL A 488 2.07 18.78 28.22
C VAL A 488 1.53 19.18 26.86
N ILE A 489 2.38 19.72 25.99
CA ILE A 489 2.07 19.94 24.58
C ILE A 489 2.64 18.78 23.80
N HIS A 490 1.81 18.13 23.03
CA HIS A 490 2.19 17.07 22.11
C HIS A 490 2.34 17.63 20.70
N HIS A 491 3.55 17.53 20.16
CA HIS A 491 3.89 17.89 18.79
C HIS A 491 4.02 16.61 17.97
N PHE A 492 3.29 16.49 16.89
CA PHE A 492 3.29 15.29 16.07
C PHE A 492 3.41 15.64 14.59
N ALA A 493 4.55 15.29 13.99
CA ALA A 493 4.79 15.21 12.55
C ALA A 493 4.05 16.23 11.65
N GLY A 494 4.13 17.52 11.97
CA GLY A 494 3.51 18.59 11.17
C GLY A 494 1.99 18.76 11.35
N LEU A 495 1.39 18.03 12.30
CA LEU A 495 0.02 18.27 12.75
C LEU A 495 -0.04 19.45 13.76
N PRO A 496 -1.22 20.07 13.94
CA PRO A 496 -1.40 21.07 14.98
C PRO A 496 -1.07 20.52 16.38
N ASP A 497 -0.41 21.33 17.17
CA ASP A 497 -0.09 21.01 18.57
C ASP A 497 -1.34 20.69 19.37
N SER A 498 -1.24 19.71 20.27
CA SER A 498 -2.32 19.31 21.16
C SER A 498 -1.89 19.47 22.61
N GLU A 499 -2.69 20.17 23.43
CA GLU A 499 -2.40 20.40 24.85
C GLU A 499 -3.16 19.39 25.73
N GLY A 500 -2.41 18.66 26.55
CA GLY A 500 -2.94 17.81 27.63
C GLY A 500 -2.74 18.45 29.00
N LYS A 501 -3.82 18.67 29.72
CA LYS A 501 -3.77 19.24 31.09
C LYS A 501 -3.48 18.14 32.10
N LYS A 502 -2.54 18.42 33.02
CA LYS A 502 -2.21 17.50 34.10
C LYS A 502 -3.38 17.40 35.10
N LEU A 503 -3.83 16.16 35.30
CA LEU A 503 -4.88 15.91 36.29
C LEU A 503 -4.28 16.04 37.71
N LYS A 504 -5.03 16.64 38.62
CA LYS A 504 -4.65 16.66 40.05
C LYS A 504 -4.87 15.24 40.57
N ASN A 505 -3.87 14.68 41.24
CA ASN A 505 -4.07 13.47 42.04
C ASN A 505 -5.08 13.81 43.13
N GLU A 506 -6.26 13.18 43.11
CA GLU A 506 -7.20 13.20 44.21
C GLU A 506 -6.65 12.45 45.44
#